data_dac21f0819066a1b25536198efaa48f8
#
_entry.id   dac21f0819066a1b25536198efaa48f8
#
_cell.length_a   1.000
_cell.length_b   1.000
_cell.length_c   1.000
_cell.angle_alpha   90.00
_cell.angle_beta   90.00
_cell.angle_gamma   90.00
#
_symmetry.space_group_name_H-M   'P 1'
#
loop_
_entity.id
_entity.type
_entity.pdbx_description
1 polymer ?
#
loop_
_entity_poly.entity_id
_entity_poly.type
_entity_poly.pdbx_seq_one_letter_code
_entity_poly.pdbx_strand_id
1 'polypeptide(L)'
;AHAAGMKVLADEAHGTHFYFGENMPVSAMAAGADLASVSMHKSGGSLTQSSFLLCGPDMNAEYVRQIINLTQTTSGSYLLMVSLDISRKNLALYGKDIFNRVTRLTEYAREEINQLGDYYAYGRELIDGDAVCDFDVTKLAVNTLDVGLAGIEVYDVLRDFYDIQTEFGDLGNLLAYVPVGDRERDLERLVAALSDIRRRYKR
;
A
#
# COMPACT_ATOMS: atom_id res chain seq x y z
N ALA A 1 -2.12 25.32 4.58
CA ALA A 1 -3.49 25.32 4.08
C ALA A 1 -4.43 26.02 5.08
N HIS A 2 -4.59 25.52 6.31
CA HIS A 2 -5.52 26.06 7.31
C HIS A 2 -5.25 27.53 7.68
N ALA A 3 -3.98 27.94 7.79
CA ALA A 3 -3.63 29.33 8.04
C ALA A 3 -4.12 30.30 6.93
N ALA A 4 -4.40 29.79 5.76
CA ALA A 4 -4.99 30.53 4.64
C ALA A 4 -6.51 30.28 4.47
N GLY A 5 -7.15 29.68 5.47
CA GLY A 5 -8.60 29.38 5.45
C GLY A 5 -9.00 28.25 4.51
N MET A 6 -8.06 27.45 4.01
CA MET A 6 -8.32 26.34 3.10
C MET A 6 -8.55 25.03 3.84
N LYS A 7 -9.47 24.22 3.35
CA LYS A 7 -9.67 22.85 3.79
C LYS A 7 -8.69 21.90 3.09
N VAL A 8 -8.28 20.86 3.82
CA VAL A 8 -7.38 19.81 3.32
C VAL A 8 -8.16 18.51 3.12
N LEU A 9 -8.24 18.06 1.88
CA LEU A 9 -8.83 16.79 1.49
C LEU A 9 -7.71 15.87 1.01
N ALA A 10 -7.55 14.72 1.66
CA ALA A 10 -6.50 13.77 1.33
C ALA A 10 -7.08 12.55 0.59
N ASP A 11 -6.49 12.22 -0.56
CA ASP A 11 -6.64 10.89 -1.15
C ASP A 11 -5.62 9.96 -0.48
N GLU A 12 -6.09 9.17 0.47
CA GLU A 12 -5.32 8.21 1.23
C GLU A 12 -5.76 6.77 0.89
N ALA A 13 -6.07 6.54 -0.39
CA ALA A 13 -6.58 5.25 -0.86
C ALA A 13 -5.68 4.06 -0.50
N HIS A 14 -4.37 4.24 -0.43
CA HIS A 14 -3.41 3.23 -0.03
C HIS A 14 -2.96 3.33 1.44
N GLY A 15 -3.59 4.15 2.27
CA GLY A 15 -3.14 4.46 3.63
C GLY A 15 -3.96 3.81 4.77
N THR A 16 -4.85 2.86 4.49
CA THR A 16 -5.67 2.21 5.54
C THR A 16 -4.81 1.69 6.72
N HIS A 17 -3.66 1.11 6.44
CA HIS A 17 -2.76 0.54 7.45
C HIS A 17 -2.09 1.60 8.35
N PHE A 18 -2.03 2.85 7.94
CA PHE A 18 -1.49 3.95 8.76
C PHE A 18 -2.29 4.16 10.05
N TYR A 19 -3.55 3.75 10.07
CA TYR A 19 -4.43 3.87 11.24
C TYR A 19 -4.26 2.72 12.25
N PHE A 20 -3.54 1.64 11.88
CA PHE A 20 -3.52 0.40 12.67
C PHE A 20 -2.10 -0.12 12.94
N GLY A 21 -1.15 0.09 12.05
CA GLY A 21 0.24 -0.37 12.18
C GLY A 21 1.08 0.48 13.12
N GLU A 22 2.13 -0.11 13.68
CA GLU A 22 3.20 0.63 14.36
C GLU A 22 4.27 1.06 13.34
N ASN A 23 4.93 2.19 13.61
CA ASN A 23 5.99 2.72 12.76
C ASN A 23 5.58 2.91 11.29
N MET A 24 4.30 3.21 11.07
CA MET A 24 3.75 3.60 9.78
C MET A 24 3.84 5.11 9.60
N PRO A 25 3.79 5.60 8.35
CA PRO A 25 3.61 7.02 8.10
C PRO A 25 2.42 7.61 8.86
N VAL A 26 2.50 8.89 9.21
CA VAL A 26 1.39 9.57 9.84
C VAL A 26 0.18 9.58 8.90
N SER A 27 -1.00 9.18 9.39
CA SER A 27 -2.22 9.23 8.57
C SER A 27 -2.67 10.67 8.33
N ALA A 28 -3.40 10.88 7.23
CA ALA A 28 -3.91 12.20 6.87
C ALA A 28 -4.76 12.82 7.99
N MET A 29 -5.61 12.04 8.64
CA MET A 29 -6.43 12.53 9.75
C MET A 29 -5.60 12.88 10.99
N ALA A 30 -4.57 12.09 11.30
CA ALA A 30 -3.65 12.41 12.39
C ALA A 30 -2.78 13.64 12.08
N ALA A 31 -2.48 13.88 10.81
CA ALA A 31 -1.81 15.10 10.34
C ALA A 31 -2.73 16.33 10.27
N GLY A 32 -4.02 16.17 10.57
CA GLY A 32 -4.98 17.26 10.65
C GLY A 32 -5.74 17.54 9.35
N ALA A 33 -5.84 16.60 8.42
CA ALA A 33 -6.71 16.73 7.26
C ALA A 33 -8.18 16.85 7.68
N ASP A 34 -8.97 17.60 6.92
CA ASP A 34 -10.40 17.77 7.17
C ASP A 34 -11.22 16.58 6.68
N LEU A 35 -10.81 16.00 5.56
CA LEU A 35 -11.38 14.77 4.99
C LEU A 35 -10.27 13.86 4.48
N ALA A 36 -10.46 12.55 4.60
CA ALA A 36 -9.60 11.56 3.96
C ALA A 36 -10.40 10.43 3.33
N SER A 37 -10.10 10.09 2.08
CA SER A 37 -10.67 8.96 1.37
C SER A 37 -9.76 7.75 1.51
N VAL A 38 -10.27 6.67 2.14
CA VAL A 38 -9.48 5.48 2.50
C VAL A 38 -10.09 4.23 1.86
N SER A 39 -9.35 3.55 0.99
CA SER A 39 -9.83 2.35 0.31
C SER A 39 -9.54 1.09 1.13
N MET A 40 -10.55 0.63 1.87
CA MET A 40 -10.44 -0.58 2.69
C MET A 40 -10.15 -1.85 1.86
N HIS A 41 -10.63 -1.89 0.62
CA HIS A 41 -10.39 -3.03 -0.29
C HIS A 41 -8.94 -3.16 -0.77
N LYS A 42 -8.12 -2.12 -0.65
CA LYS A 42 -6.70 -2.18 -1.05
C LYS A 42 -5.84 -2.76 0.05
N SER A 43 -5.78 -2.12 1.20
CA SER A 43 -4.90 -2.54 2.31
C SER A 43 -5.63 -3.01 3.56
N GLY A 44 -6.94 -2.87 3.62
CA GLY A 44 -7.74 -3.25 4.80
C GLY A 44 -8.35 -4.65 4.76
N GLY A 45 -8.35 -5.32 3.60
CA GLY A 45 -8.84 -6.71 3.47
C GLY A 45 -10.34 -6.84 3.23
N SER A 46 -11.07 -5.77 2.89
CA SER A 46 -12.48 -5.85 2.48
C SER A 46 -12.63 -6.23 1.00
N LEU A 47 -13.83 -6.60 0.59
CA LEU A 47 -14.16 -6.83 -0.81
C LEU A 47 -14.01 -5.55 -1.63
N THR A 48 -13.85 -5.70 -2.95
CA THR A 48 -13.64 -4.60 -3.89
C THR A 48 -14.69 -3.49 -3.76
N GLN A 49 -14.34 -2.28 -4.18
CA GLN A 49 -15.21 -1.09 -4.18
C GLN A 49 -15.70 -0.64 -2.79
N SER A 50 -15.07 -1.07 -1.72
CA SER A 50 -15.41 -0.65 -0.37
C SER A 50 -14.39 0.32 0.21
N SER A 51 -14.87 1.48 0.65
CA SER A 51 -14.04 2.58 1.13
C SER A 51 -14.70 3.30 2.29
N PHE A 52 -13.91 4.04 3.06
CA PHE A 52 -14.40 5.02 4.04
C PHE A 52 -14.06 6.43 3.59
N LEU A 53 -14.97 7.35 3.84
CA LEU A 53 -14.66 8.77 3.89
C LEU A 53 -14.61 9.18 5.37
N LEU A 54 -13.42 9.54 5.83
CA LEU A 54 -13.19 10.00 7.19
C LEU A 54 -13.39 11.51 7.27
N CYS A 55 -14.09 11.96 8.31
CA CYS A 55 -14.39 13.36 8.53
C CYS A 55 -13.71 13.85 9.80
N GLY A 56 -12.99 14.96 9.71
CA GLY A 56 -12.44 15.67 10.85
C GLY A 56 -13.54 16.31 11.73
N PRO A 57 -13.22 16.65 12.97
CA PRO A 57 -14.21 17.15 13.93
C PRO A 57 -14.88 18.47 13.51
N ASP A 58 -14.17 19.28 12.72
CA ASP A 58 -14.65 20.60 12.25
C ASP A 58 -15.39 20.53 10.90
N MET A 59 -15.64 19.33 10.40
CA MET A 59 -16.41 19.12 9.18
C MET A 59 -17.89 18.90 9.49
N ASN A 60 -18.76 19.51 8.69
CA ASN A 60 -20.19 19.25 8.77
C ASN A 60 -20.50 17.89 8.12
N ALA A 61 -20.52 16.84 8.94
CA ALA A 61 -20.74 15.46 8.48
C ALA A 61 -22.10 15.28 7.78
N GLU A 62 -23.13 16.04 8.16
CA GLU A 62 -24.44 15.99 7.50
C GLU A 62 -24.39 16.54 6.08
N TYR A 63 -23.70 17.65 5.88
CA TYR A 63 -23.47 18.19 4.55
C TYR A 63 -22.66 17.23 3.67
N VAL A 64 -21.59 16.63 4.22
CA VAL A 64 -20.80 15.61 3.51
C VAL A 64 -21.67 14.44 3.10
N ARG A 65 -22.54 13.95 4.00
CA ARG A 65 -23.49 12.86 3.72
C ARG A 65 -24.46 13.22 2.60
N GLN A 66 -24.98 14.45 2.56
CA GLN A 66 -25.84 14.91 1.47
C GLN A 66 -25.12 14.86 0.12
N ILE A 67 -23.89 15.31 0.06
CA ILE A 67 -23.08 15.27 -1.18
C ILE A 67 -22.82 13.81 -1.60
N ILE A 68 -22.47 12.92 -0.67
CA ILE A 68 -22.30 11.50 -0.96
C ILE A 68 -23.57 10.89 -1.53
N ASN A 69 -24.74 11.19 -0.96
CA ASN A 69 -26.02 10.70 -1.45
C ASN A 69 -26.38 11.17 -2.85
N LEU A 70 -25.86 12.32 -3.27
CA LEU A 70 -26.05 12.84 -4.62
C LEU A 70 -25.09 12.23 -5.67
N THR A 71 -23.93 11.72 -5.21
CA THR A 71 -22.84 11.31 -6.10
C THR A 71 -22.64 9.81 -6.15
N GLN A 72 -23.16 9.06 -5.19
CA GLN A 72 -23.04 7.61 -5.12
C GLN A 72 -24.31 6.87 -5.56
N THR A 73 -24.18 5.55 -5.69
CA THR A 73 -25.30 4.67 -6.02
C THR A 73 -26.42 4.73 -4.98
N THR A 74 -27.66 4.65 -5.42
CA THR A 74 -28.83 4.51 -4.57
C THR A 74 -29.06 3.05 -4.13
N SER A 75 -28.34 2.08 -4.72
CA SER A 75 -28.49 0.63 -4.52
C SER A 75 -27.22 0.03 -3.95
N GLY A 76 -26.83 0.42 -2.72
CA GLY A 76 -25.67 -0.11 -2.04
C GLY A 76 -25.75 -1.63 -1.83
N SER A 77 -24.67 -2.34 -2.15
CA SER A 77 -24.56 -3.78 -1.90
C SER A 77 -24.36 -4.07 -0.42
N TYR A 78 -25.30 -4.79 0.19
CA TYR A 78 -25.15 -5.25 1.59
C TYR A 78 -23.94 -6.16 1.78
N LEU A 79 -23.58 -6.96 0.77
CA LEU A 79 -22.39 -7.82 0.84
C LEU A 79 -21.11 -6.98 0.99
N LEU A 80 -20.97 -5.90 0.22
CA LEU A 80 -19.84 -4.99 0.33
C LEU A 80 -19.83 -4.23 1.66
N MET A 81 -20.99 -3.79 2.14
CA MET A 81 -21.09 -3.10 3.43
C MET A 81 -20.74 -4.02 4.60
N VAL A 82 -21.20 -5.28 4.58
CA VAL A 82 -20.86 -6.29 5.60
C VAL A 82 -19.35 -6.59 5.56
N SER A 83 -18.79 -6.77 4.38
CA SER A 83 -17.35 -6.98 4.22
C SER A 83 -16.54 -5.82 4.80
N LEU A 84 -16.96 -4.59 4.54
CA LEU A 84 -16.35 -3.38 5.06
C LEU A 84 -16.35 -3.34 6.60
N ASP A 85 -17.49 -3.63 7.23
CA ASP A 85 -17.60 -3.64 8.69
C ASP A 85 -16.82 -4.79 9.35
N ILE A 86 -16.82 -5.97 8.74
CA ILE A 86 -16.01 -7.11 9.21
C ILE A 86 -14.53 -6.76 9.15
N SER A 87 -14.06 -6.17 8.05
CA SER A 87 -12.66 -5.76 7.90
C SER A 87 -12.29 -4.68 8.91
N ARG A 88 -13.13 -3.67 9.09
CA ARG A 88 -12.96 -2.64 10.13
C ARG A 88 -12.85 -3.26 11.52
N LYS A 89 -13.75 -4.19 11.88
CA LYS A 89 -13.73 -4.90 13.16
C LYS A 89 -12.45 -5.71 13.33
N ASN A 90 -12.05 -6.45 12.31
CA ASN A 90 -10.83 -7.25 12.32
C ASN A 90 -9.59 -6.37 12.56
N LEU A 91 -9.48 -5.26 11.83
CA LEU A 91 -8.36 -4.33 12.00
C LEU A 91 -8.39 -3.61 13.35
N ALA A 92 -9.56 -3.29 13.88
CA ALA A 92 -9.67 -2.69 15.22
C ALA A 92 -9.17 -3.65 16.33
N LEU A 93 -9.34 -4.95 16.15
CA LEU A 93 -8.94 -5.96 17.13
C LEU A 93 -7.51 -6.46 16.93
N TYR A 94 -7.06 -6.60 15.70
CA TYR A 94 -5.82 -7.30 15.35
C TYR A 94 -4.90 -6.51 14.40
N GLY A 95 -5.28 -5.30 14.01
CA GLY A 95 -4.58 -4.53 12.97
C GLY A 95 -3.10 -4.30 13.30
N LYS A 96 -2.79 -4.01 14.57
CA LYS A 96 -1.40 -3.85 15.03
C LYS A 96 -0.57 -5.11 14.73
N ASP A 97 -1.04 -6.28 15.14
CA ASP A 97 -0.30 -7.54 14.95
C ASP A 97 -0.20 -7.90 13.47
N ILE A 98 -1.30 -7.68 12.72
CA ILE A 98 -1.36 -7.92 11.27
C ILE A 98 -0.31 -7.07 10.55
N PHE A 99 -0.31 -5.75 10.76
CA PHE A 99 0.61 -4.87 10.03
C PHE A 99 2.05 -4.95 10.54
N ASN A 100 2.28 -5.26 11.81
CA ASN A 100 3.63 -5.57 12.29
C ASN A 100 4.19 -6.83 11.62
N ARG A 101 3.34 -7.83 11.35
CA ARG A 101 3.74 -9.00 10.56
C ARG A 101 4.04 -8.63 9.11
N VAL A 102 3.16 -7.86 8.44
CA VAL A 102 3.38 -7.39 7.07
C VAL A 102 4.69 -6.61 6.96
N THR A 103 4.94 -5.69 7.88
CA THR A 103 6.20 -4.93 7.93
C THR A 103 7.42 -5.85 8.00
N ARG A 104 7.41 -6.83 8.92
CA ARG A 104 8.54 -7.78 9.03
C ARG A 104 8.77 -8.57 7.75
N LEU A 105 7.69 -9.04 7.12
CA LEU A 105 7.79 -9.78 5.86
C LEU A 105 8.34 -8.91 4.72
N THR A 106 7.90 -7.66 4.64
CA THR A 106 8.36 -6.75 3.59
C THR A 106 9.82 -6.34 3.80
N GLU A 107 10.22 -6.07 5.05
CA GLU A 107 11.62 -5.75 5.36
C GLU A 107 12.53 -6.96 5.09
N TYR A 108 12.13 -8.15 5.47
CA TYR A 108 12.83 -9.38 5.12
C TYR A 108 13.04 -9.50 3.60
N ALA A 109 11.97 -9.35 2.81
CA ALA A 109 12.08 -9.43 1.35
C ALA A 109 12.98 -8.33 0.77
N ARG A 110 12.92 -7.11 1.32
CA ARG A 110 13.78 -5.99 0.92
C ARG A 110 15.26 -6.31 1.17
N GLU A 111 15.58 -6.81 2.33
CA GLU A 111 16.95 -7.20 2.68
C GLU A 111 17.47 -8.31 1.77
N GLU A 112 16.70 -9.37 1.57
CA GLU A 112 17.06 -10.48 0.68
C GLU A 112 17.25 -10.04 -0.76
N ILE A 113 16.37 -9.17 -1.30
CA ILE A 113 16.50 -8.63 -2.65
C ILE A 113 17.78 -7.79 -2.78
N ASN A 114 18.08 -6.95 -1.80
CA ASN A 114 19.31 -6.15 -1.81
C ASN A 114 20.57 -7.02 -1.72
N GLN A 115 20.51 -8.17 -1.03
CA GLN A 115 21.63 -9.13 -0.96
C GLN A 115 21.86 -9.85 -2.29
N LEU A 116 20.86 -9.98 -3.17
CA LEU A 116 21.07 -10.56 -4.50
C LEU A 116 22.11 -9.76 -5.31
N GLY A 117 22.20 -8.44 -5.07
CA GLY A 117 22.93 -7.52 -5.92
C GLY A 117 22.21 -7.27 -7.26
N ASP A 118 22.56 -6.20 -7.95
CA ASP A 118 21.97 -5.77 -9.21
C ASP A 118 20.46 -5.42 -9.15
N TYR A 119 19.85 -5.53 -7.97
CA TYR A 119 18.57 -4.93 -7.61
C TYR A 119 18.80 -3.93 -6.49
N TYR A 120 17.94 -2.91 -6.44
CA TYR A 120 17.91 -1.99 -5.32
C TYR A 120 16.46 -1.84 -4.84
N ALA A 121 16.13 -2.47 -3.73
CA ALA A 121 14.86 -2.32 -3.07
C ALA A 121 14.91 -1.12 -2.12
N TYR A 122 14.14 -0.07 -2.47
CA TYR A 122 14.10 1.19 -1.72
C TYR A 122 13.54 1.00 -0.31
N GLY A 123 14.08 1.76 0.65
CA GLY A 123 13.69 1.71 2.04
C GLY A 123 13.73 3.06 2.75
N ARG A 124 13.78 3.02 4.07
CA ARG A 124 13.78 4.21 4.93
C ARG A 124 15.02 5.10 4.79
N GLU A 125 16.07 4.62 4.15
CA GLU A 125 17.26 5.41 3.80
C GLU A 125 16.96 6.59 2.87
N LEU A 126 15.80 6.58 2.20
CA LEU A 126 15.34 7.69 1.39
C LEU A 126 14.83 8.88 2.22
N ILE A 127 14.53 8.67 3.50
CA ILE A 127 14.01 9.74 4.37
C ILE A 127 15.13 10.74 4.64
N ASP A 128 14.96 11.95 4.13
CA ASP A 128 15.91 13.07 4.31
C ASP A 128 15.35 14.21 5.18
N GLY A 129 14.05 14.13 5.54
CA GLY A 129 13.36 15.12 6.36
C GLY A 129 12.96 16.40 5.62
N ASP A 130 13.27 16.53 4.34
CA ASP A 130 12.96 17.69 3.49
C ASP A 130 12.07 17.29 2.31
N ALA A 131 12.59 16.55 1.35
CA ALA A 131 11.85 16.08 0.18
C ALA A 131 11.06 14.80 0.47
N VAL A 132 11.63 13.88 1.27
CA VAL A 132 11.01 12.63 1.70
C VAL A 132 10.88 12.65 3.21
N CYS A 133 9.68 12.96 3.69
CA CYS A 133 9.41 13.09 5.14
C CYS A 133 9.19 11.74 5.83
N ASP A 134 8.63 10.75 5.13
CA ASP A 134 8.38 9.40 5.66
C ASP A 134 8.27 8.38 4.53
N PHE A 135 8.28 7.09 4.87
CA PHE A 135 8.30 5.99 3.90
C PHE A 135 7.37 4.85 4.32
N ASP A 136 6.46 4.45 3.42
CA ASP A 136 5.59 3.29 3.63
C ASP A 136 6.35 1.99 3.33
N VAL A 137 6.81 1.34 4.39
CA VAL A 137 7.59 0.10 4.30
C VAL A 137 6.84 -1.09 3.70
N THR A 138 5.51 -1.05 3.64
CA THR A 138 4.69 -2.12 3.05
C THR A 138 4.72 -2.12 1.52
N LYS A 139 5.24 -1.05 0.92
CA LYS A 139 5.46 -0.93 -0.53
C LYS A 139 6.89 -1.35 -0.84
N LEU A 140 7.02 -2.43 -1.60
CA LEU A 140 8.29 -2.98 -2.02
C LEU A 140 8.60 -2.51 -3.45
N ALA A 141 9.21 -1.34 -3.56
CA ALA A 141 9.68 -0.80 -4.82
C ALA A 141 11.13 -1.25 -5.07
N VAL A 142 11.38 -1.83 -6.23
CA VAL A 142 12.67 -2.44 -6.58
C VAL A 142 13.16 -1.88 -7.91
N ASN A 143 14.33 -1.24 -7.93
CA ASN A 143 15.01 -0.89 -9.16
C ASN A 143 15.59 -2.13 -9.82
N THR A 144 15.45 -2.24 -11.15
CA THR A 144 15.81 -3.43 -11.92
C THR A 144 16.84 -3.17 -13.02
N LEU A 145 17.25 -1.93 -13.19
CA LEU A 145 18.09 -1.51 -14.34
C LEU A 145 19.47 -2.17 -14.36
N ASP A 146 20.06 -2.44 -13.21
CA ASP A 146 21.39 -3.05 -13.13
C ASP A 146 21.36 -4.55 -13.49
N VAL A 147 20.18 -5.18 -13.48
CA VAL A 147 19.97 -6.52 -14.07
C VAL A 147 19.96 -6.48 -15.60
N GLY A 148 19.72 -5.31 -16.19
CA GLY A 148 19.62 -5.07 -17.62
C GLY A 148 18.20 -5.24 -18.16
N LEU A 149 17.18 -5.18 -17.29
CA LEU A 149 15.76 -5.27 -17.64
C LEU A 149 15.02 -4.04 -17.10
N ALA A 150 14.07 -3.54 -17.87
CA ALA A 150 13.09 -2.58 -17.37
C ALA A 150 12.16 -3.23 -16.34
N GLY A 151 11.62 -2.44 -15.41
CA GLY A 151 10.69 -2.94 -14.40
C GLY A 151 9.48 -3.63 -15.00
N ILE A 152 8.94 -3.12 -16.11
CA ILE A 152 7.83 -3.74 -16.84
C ILE A 152 8.20 -5.11 -17.43
N GLU A 153 9.44 -5.30 -17.88
CA GLU A 153 9.92 -6.60 -18.38
C GLU A 153 10.02 -7.61 -17.24
N VAL A 154 10.52 -7.19 -16.07
CA VAL A 154 10.56 -8.03 -14.86
C VAL A 154 9.15 -8.37 -14.40
N TYR A 155 8.21 -7.41 -14.43
CA TYR A 155 6.79 -7.64 -14.14
C TYR A 155 6.18 -8.72 -15.03
N ASP A 156 6.37 -8.63 -16.36
CA ASP A 156 5.86 -9.61 -17.31
C ASP A 156 6.48 -10.99 -17.09
N VAL A 157 7.80 -11.06 -16.87
CA VAL A 157 8.50 -12.33 -16.58
C VAL A 157 7.99 -12.97 -15.29
N LEU A 158 7.79 -12.19 -14.22
CA LEU A 158 7.25 -12.71 -12.95
C LEU A 158 5.85 -13.27 -13.13
N ARG A 159 4.97 -12.58 -13.86
CA ARG A 159 3.61 -13.01 -14.14
C ARG A 159 3.59 -14.28 -15.00
N ASP A 160 4.32 -14.27 -16.12
CA ASP A 160 4.17 -15.27 -17.17
C ASP A 160 4.93 -16.58 -16.88
N PHE A 161 6.02 -16.52 -16.11
CA PHE A 161 6.87 -17.68 -15.85
C PHE A 161 6.94 -18.14 -14.40
N TYR A 162 6.58 -17.26 -13.43
CA TYR A 162 6.67 -17.59 -12.00
C TYR A 162 5.31 -17.56 -11.29
N ASP A 163 4.23 -17.19 -12.02
CA ASP A 163 2.89 -17.04 -11.44
C ASP A 163 2.91 -16.08 -10.21
N ILE A 164 3.60 -14.94 -10.37
CA ILE A 164 3.70 -13.88 -9.38
C ILE A 164 3.18 -12.60 -9.99
N GLN A 165 2.04 -12.12 -9.47
CA GLN A 165 1.44 -10.86 -9.87
C GLN A 165 1.87 -9.76 -8.90
N THR A 166 2.68 -8.81 -9.38
CA THR A 166 3.03 -7.59 -8.65
C THR A 166 2.07 -6.46 -8.99
N GLU A 167 2.19 -5.31 -8.36
CA GLU A 167 1.28 -4.18 -8.57
C GLU A 167 1.45 -3.57 -9.97
N PHE A 168 2.67 -3.15 -10.31
CA PHE A 168 3.03 -2.71 -11.66
C PHE A 168 4.55 -2.69 -11.86
N GLY A 169 4.96 -2.48 -13.13
CA GLY A 169 6.34 -2.16 -13.51
C GLY A 169 6.38 -0.92 -14.41
N ASP A 170 7.39 -0.08 -14.22
CA ASP A 170 7.72 1.04 -15.10
C ASP A 170 9.06 0.82 -15.83
N LEU A 171 9.67 1.89 -16.36
CA LEU A 171 10.93 1.80 -17.07
C LEU A 171 12.12 1.38 -16.19
N GLY A 172 12.10 1.72 -14.92
CA GLY A 172 13.23 1.49 -14.01
C GLY A 172 12.89 0.62 -12.80
N ASN A 173 11.62 0.49 -12.48
CA ASN A 173 11.21 -0.07 -11.21
C ASN A 173 10.07 -1.08 -11.34
N LEU A 174 10.10 -2.05 -10.46
CA LEU A 174 8.99 -2.94 -10.14
C LEU A 174 8.39 -2.54 -8.81
N LEU A 175 7.08 -2.46 -8.70
CA LEU A 175 6.38 -2.28 -7.43
C LEU A 175 5.62 -3.54 -7.06
N ALA A 176 5.95 -4.09 -5.90
CA ALA A 176 5.16 -5.11 -5.23
C ALA A 176 4.49 -4.52 -3.98
N TYR A 177 3.28 -4.95 -3.73
CA TYR A 177 2.54 -4.66 -2.51
C TYR A 177 2.37 -5.95 -1.70
N VAL A 178 2.69 -5.91 -0.41
CA VAL A 178 2.55 -7.07 0.49
C VAL A 178 1.24 -6.94 1.26
N PRO A 179 0.16 -7.60 0.83
CA PRO A 179 -1.14 -7.52 1.49
C PRO A 179 -1.19 -8.30 2.79
N VAL A 180 -2.28 -8.08 3.55
CA VAL A 180 -2.51 -8.75 4.84
C VAL A 180 -2.61 -10.27 4.75
N GLY A 181 -2.86 -10.82 3.56
CA GLY A 181 -3.00 -12.26 3.32
C GLY A 181 -1.70 -12.99 3.01
N ASP A 182 -0.65 -12.29 2.64
CA ASP A 182 0.62 -12.91 2.24
C ASP A 182 1.33 -13.57 3.40
N ARG A 183 2.09 -14.60 3.07
CA ARG A 183 2.87 -15.43 3.99
C ARG A 183 4.34 -15.35 3.61
N GLU A 184 5.21 -15.75 4.50
CA GLU A 184 6.66 -15.80 4.30
C GLU A 184 7.04 -16.51 2.99
N ARG A 185 6.46 -17.69 2.73
CA ARG A 185 6.69 -18.45 1.48
C ARG A 185 6.37 -17.66 0.20
N ASP A 186 5.44 -16.70 0.26
CA ASP A 186 5.05 -15.93 -0.92
C ASP A 186 6.15 -14.90 -1.24
N LEU A 187 6.76 -14.33 -0.20
CA LEU A 187 7.93 -13.45 -0.33
C LEU A 187 9.19 -14.22 -0.72
N GLU A 188 9.41 -15.42 -0.15
CA GLU A 188 10.51 -16.31 -0.56
C GLU A 188 10.41 -16.67 -2.04
N ARG A 189 9.20 -16.95 -2.56
CA ARG A 189 8.98 -17.18 -3.99
C ARG A 189 9.36 -15.96 -4.83
N LEU A 190 9.01 -14.76 -4.41
CA LEU A 190 9.40 -13.53 -5.10
C LEU A 190 10.92 -13.36 -5.13
N VAL A 191 11.60 -13.51 -3.99
CA VAL A 191 13.07 -13.42 -3.91
C VAL A 191 13.74 -14.47 -4.79
N ALA A 192 13.27 -15.72 -4.74
CA ALA A 192 13.80 -16.81 -5.57
C ALA A 192 13.60 -16.53 -7.08
N ALA A 193 12.44 -16.01 -7.47
CA ALA A 193 12.16 -15.64 -8.85
C ALA A 193 13.08 -14.50 -9.33
N LEU A 194 13.27 -13.45 -8.52
CA LEU A 194 14.19 -12.36 -8.85
C LEU A 194 15.65 -12.85 -8.96
N SER A 195 16.07 -13.76 -8.10
CA SER A 195 17.38 -14.40 -8.17
C SER A 195 17.57 -15.18 -9.47
N ASP A 196 16.55 -15.94 -9.92
CA ASP A 196 16.60 -16.68 -11.18
C ASP A 196 16.57 -15.76 -12.40
N ILE A 197 15.77 -14.70 -12.37
CA ILE A 197 15.73 -13.66 -13.42
C ILE A 197 17.12 -13.04 -13.56
N ARG A 198 17.72 -12.59 -12.46
CA ARG A 198 19.09 -12.07 -12.46
C ARG A 198 20.07 -13.02 -13.12
N ARG A 199 20.06 -14.30 -12.76
CA ARG A 199 20.97 -15.31 -13.31
C ARG A 199 20.78 -15.52 -14.82
N ARG A 200 19.55 -15.38 -15.33
CA ARG A 200 19.22 -15.60 -16.75
C ARG A 200 19.50 -14.38 -17.62
N TYR A 201 19.29 -13.19 -17.12
CA TYR A 201 19.27 -11.98 -17.93
C TYR A 201 20.47 -11.06 -17.70
N LYS A 202 21.15 -11.17 -16.56
CA LYS A 202 22.38 -10.41 -16.35
C LYS A 202 23.48 -10.88 -17.32
N ARG A 203 23.95 -9.95 -18.14
CA ARG A 203 25.04 -10.14 -19.09
C ARG A 203 26.37 -9.67 -18.49
#